data_2effe0dd2d952eb96f9c6e5dafa9eddf
#
_entry.id   2effe0dd2d952eb96f9c6e5dafa9eddf
#
_cell.length_a   1.000
_cell.length_b   1.000
_cell.length_c   1.000
_cell.angle_alpha   90.00
_cell.angle_beta   90.00
_cell.angle_gamma   90.00
#
_symmetry.space_group_name_H-M   'P 1'
#
loop_
_entity.id
_entity.type
_entity.pdbx_description
1 polymer ?
#
loop_
_entity_poly.entity_id
_entity_poly.type
_entity_poly.pdbx_seq_one_letter_code
_entity_poly.pdbx_strand_id
1 'polypeptide(L)'
;LVDIIAALEPTFGGINLEDIKAPECFYVEKKLRERCNIPVFHDDQHGTAIITAAAVLNGLRLIKKDIAEVTLVCSGAGAAAIACLDLLVALGMKRENITVCDSKGVIYQTREDRERMDESKVRYAIADNGQRVLGDAVTGKDIFLGLSGANVLKPEMLQTMAENPMVFALANPQPEIWPPEAKAVRPDVIIGTGRSDFPNQVNNVSVSYTHLRAHETSLH
;
A
#
# COMPACT_ATOMS: atom_id res chain seq x y z
N LEU A 1 16.47 18.82 8.38
CA LEU A 1 15.07 18.84 7.93
C LEU A 1 14.12 18.97 9.13
N VAL A 2 14.20 18.08 10.14
CA VAL A 2 13.31 18.11 11.33
C VAL A 2 13.31 19.47 12.03
N ASP A 3 14.49 20.07 12.26
CA ASP A 3 14.58 21.38 12.95
C ASP A 3 13.91 22.51 12.16
N ILE A 4 14.05 22.47 10.83
CA ILE A 4 13.44 23.49 9.96
C ILE A 4 11.91 23.35 9.98
N ILE A 5 11.39 22.15 9.83
CA ILE A 5 9.94 21.91 9.82
C ILE A 5 9.33 22.24 11.18
N ALA A 6 9.96 21.82 12.28
CA ALA A 6 9.46 22.11 13.62
C ALA A 6 9.44 23.64 13.92
N ALA A 7 10.38 24.40 13.36
CA ALA A 7 10.39 25.86 13.52
C ALA A 7 9.22 26.58 12.83
N LEU A 8 8.52 25.90 11.89
CA LEU A 8 7.33 26.44 11.20
C LEU A 8 6.04 26.26 12.02
N GLU A 9 6.04 25.42 13.07
CA GLU A 9 4.86 25.10 13.86
C GLU A 9 4.02 26.34 14.26
N PRO A 10 4.59 27.47 14.73
CA PRO A 10 3.78 28.60 15.18
C PRO A 10 2.90 29.23 14.10
N THR A 11 3.14 28.94 12.83
CA THR A 11 2.44 29.54 11.69
C THR A 11 1.47 28.60 10.99
N PHE A 12 1.39 27.33 11.42
CA PHE A 12 0.57 26.32 10.77
C PHE A 12 -0.29 25.53 11.77
N GLY A 13 -1.46 25.07 11.33
CA GLY A 13 -2.34 24.19 12.11
C GLY A 13 -2.04 22.70 11.98
N GLY A 14 -1.16 22.30 11.05
CA GLY A 14 -0.74 20.93 10.82
C GLY A 14 0.38 20.85 9.79
N ILE A 15 1.04 19.71 9.71
CA ILE A 15 2.16 19.44 8.79
C ILE A 15 1.81 18.20 7.96
N ASN A 16 1.82 18.34 6.63
CA ASN A 16 1.78 17.20 5.71
C ASN A 16 3.19 16.94 5.17
N LEU A 17 3.70 15.74 5.39
CA LEU A 17 4.97 15.27 4.85
C LEU A 17 4.72 14.51 3.55
N GLU A 18 5.47 14.84 2.52
CA GLU A 18 5.35 14.28 1.19
C GLU A 18 6.72 14.15 0.53
N ASP A 19 6.90 13.18 -0.34
CA ASP A 19 8.12 12.95 -1.13
C ASP A 19 9.41 12.70 -0.31
N ILE A 20 9.28 12.22 0.93
CA ILE A 20 10.41 11.81 1.75
C ILE A 20 10.59 10.30 1.64
N LYS A 21 11.70 9.86 1.04
CA LYS A 21 11.96 8.43 0.82
C LYS A 21 12.20 7.65 2.11
N ALA A 22 11.96 6.34 2.07
CA ALA A 22 12.37 5.43 3.13
C ALA A 22 13.89 5.14 3.07
N PRO A 23 14.58 4.94 4.22
CA PRO A 23 14.00 4.88 5.58
C PRO A 23 13.86 6.24 6.28
N GLU A 24 14.36 7.32 5.68
CA GLU A 24 14.42 8.66 6.30
C GLU A 24 13.03 9.18 6.70
N CYS A 25 12.00 8.86 5.91
CA CYS A 25 10.62 9.28 6.18
C CYS A 25 10.11 8.84 7.57
N PHE A 26 10.43 7.62 8.00
CA PHE A 26 10.03 7.10 9.31
C PHE A 26 10.65 7.90 10.46
N TYR A 27 11.94 8.22 10.32
CA TYR A 27 12.66 9.02 11.32
C TYR A 27 12.12 10.45 11.38
N VAL A 28 11.93 11.09 10.23
CA VAL A 28 11.46 12.48 10.14
C VAL A 28 10.06 12.61 10.75
N GLU A 29 9.13 11.75 10.35
CA GLU A 29 7.77 11.75 10.89
C GLU A 29 7.77 11.53 12.41
N LYS A 30 8.46 10.49 12.88
CA LYS A 30 8.54 10.19 14.30
C LYS A 30 9.06 11.38 15.10
N LYS A 31 10.17 12.00 14.64
CA LYS A 31 10.78 13.13 15.35
C LYS A 31 9.92 14.38 15.35
N LEU A 32 9.19 14.64 14.29
CA LEU A 32 8.26 15.75 14.23
C LEU A 32 7.05 15.53 15.14
N ARG A 33 6.49 14.32 15.14
CA ARG A 33 5.37 13.96 16.05
C ARG A 33 5.74 14.01 17.53
N GLU A 34 7.00 13.70 17.88
CA GLU A 34 7.52 13.83 19.24
C GLU A 34 7.73 15.30 19.65
N ARG A 35 7.96 16.19 18.70
CA ARG A 35 8.44 17.56 18.95
C ARG A 35 7.38 18.64 18.74
N CYS A 36 6.48 18.44 17.77
CA CYS A 36 5.44 19.40 17.43
C CYS A 36 4.16 19.13 18.25
N ASN A 37 3.44 20.21 18.61
CA ASN A 37 2.14 20.15 19.27
C ASN A 37 0.97 20.24 18.27
N ILE A 38 1.25 20.37 16.97
CA ILE A 38 0.28 20.31 15.89
C ILE A 38 0.31 18.93 15.20
N PRO A 39 -0.78 18.50 14.55
CA PRO A 39 -0.81 17.23 13.81
C PRO A 39 0.29 17.14 12.76
N VAL A 40 0.98 16.00 12.70
CA VAL A 40 1.94 15.65 11.67
C VAL A 40 1.44 14.41 10.93
N PHE A 41 1.24 14.52 9.64
CA PHE A 41 0.73 13.50 8.75
C PHE A 41 1.73 13.25 7.62
N HIS A 42 1.90 12.00 7.22
CA HIS A 42 2.73 11.64 6.07
C HIS A 42 1.84 11.02 5.00
N ASP A 43 1.60 11.75 3.93
CA ASP A 43 0.62 11.40 2.91
C ASP A 43 0.98 10.10 2.18
N ASP A 44 2.24 9.94 1.75
CA ASP A 44 2.68 8.74 1.03
C ASP A 44 2.55 7.46 1.86
N GLN A 45 2.60 7.56 3.19
CA GLN A 45 2.39 6.43 4.08
C GLN A 45 0.91 6.27 4.44
N HIS A 46 0.38 7.25 5.16
CA HIS A 46 -0.94 7.14 5.79
C HIS A 46 -2.09 7.46 4.85
N GLY A 47 -1.92 8.42 3.92
CA GLY A 47 -2.90 8.72 2.89
C GLY A 47 -3.12 7.51 1.97
N THR A 48 -2.02 6.91 1.51
CA THR A 48 -2.06 5.69 0.70
C THR A 48 -2.68 4.52 1.48
N ALA A 49 -2.33 4.35 2.75
CA ALA A 49 -2.89 3.28 3.59
C ALA A 49 -4.41 3.44 3.78
N ILE A 50 -4.89 4.64 4.07
CA ILE A 50 -6.32 4.92 4.29
C ILE A 50 -7.13 4.63 3.02
N ILE A 51 -6.71 5.17 1.87
CA ILE A 51 -7.47 4.98 0.63
C ILE A 51 -7.43 3.52 0.14
N THR A 52 -6.29 2.83 0.33
CA THR A 52 -6.15 1.41 0.02
C THR A 52 -7.06 0.57 0.92
N ALA A 53 -7.08 0.82 2.22
CA ALA A 53 -7.96 0.12 3.15
C ALA A 53 -9.44 0.34 2.81
N ALA A 54 -9.85 1.56 2.46
CA ALA A 54 -11.20 1.85 2.00
C ALA A 54 -11.57 1.06 0.74
N ALA A 55 -10.65 0.99 -0.24
CA ALA A 55 -10.85 0.24 -1.47
C ALA A 55 -10.96 -1.27 -1.21
N VAL A 56 -10.06 -1.83 -0.37
CA VAL A 56 -10.10 -3.25 0.03
C VAL A 56 -11.43 -3.58 0.72
N LEU A 57 -11.84 -2.81 1.73
CA LEU A 57 -13.08 -3.06 2.47
C LEU A 57 -14.31 -2.99 1.58
N ASN A 58 -14.35 -2.05 0.63
CA ASN A 58 -15.45 -1.97 -0.33
C ASN A 58 -15.43 -3.13 -1.32
N GLY A 59 -14.26 -3.53 -1.82
CA GLY A 59 -14.10 -4.69 -2.69
C GLY A 59 -14.53 -5.98 -1.99
N LEU A 60 -14.15 -6.19 -0.73
CA LEU A 60 -14.55 -7.35 0.07
C LEU A 60 -16.09 -7.47 0.21
N ARG A 61 -16.79 -6.33 0.35
CA ARG A 61 -18.27 -6.33 0.37
C ARG A 61 -18.86 -6.81 -0.96
N LEU A 62 -18.25 -6.45 -2.09
CA LEU A 62 -18.70 -6.87 -3.43
C LEU A 62 -18.49 -8.36 -3.65
N ILE A 63 -17.33 -8.90 -3.26
CA ILE A 63 -17.02 -10.34 -3.43
C ILE A 63 -17.53 -11.20 -2.25
N LYS A 64 -18.12 -10.57 -1.21
CA LYS A 64 -18.69 -11.22 -0.01
C LYS A 64 -17.69 -12.11 0.72
N LYS A 65 -16.45 -11.65 0.87
CA LYS A 65 -15.39 -12.32 1.64
C LYS A 65 -15.06 -11.54 2.91
N ASP A 66 -14.67 -12.27 3.96
CA ASP A 66 -14.20 -11.68 5.22
C ASP A 66 -12.72 -11.30 5.13
N ILE A 67 -12.36 -10.15 5.69
CA ILE A 67 -10.98 -9.65 5.71
C ILE A 67 -10.01 -10.61 6.42
N ALA A 68 -10.49 -11.37 7.41
CA ALA A 68 -9.67 -12.34 8.14
C ALA A 68 -9.38 -13.62 7.35
N GLU A 69 -10.12 -13.88 6.26
CA GLU A 69 -10.02 -15.13 5.49
C GLU A 69 -9.31 -14.93 4.15
N VAL A 70 -9.31 -13.71 3.60
CA VAL A 70 -8.69 -13.43 2.30
C VAL A 70 -7.17 -13.43 2.38
N THR A 71 -6.56 -13.79 1.26
CA THR A 71 -5.11 -13.81 1.07
C THR A 71 -4.66 -12.65 0.20
N LEU A 72 -3.52 -12.05 0.54
CA LEU A 72 -2.98 -10.90 -0.15
C LEU A 72 -1.53 -11.10 -0.56
N VAL A 73 -1.19 -10.68 -1.79
CA VAL A 73 0.19 -10.48 -2.21
C VAL A 73 0.44 -8.99 -2.41
N CYS A 74 1.50 -8.48 -1.81
CA CYS A 74 1.97 -7.11 -1.99
C CYS A 74 3.24 -7.08 -2.85
N SER A 75 3.19 -6.37 -3.97
CA SER A 75 4.37 -6.06 -4.78
C SER A 75 4.89 -4.69 -4.38
N GLY A 76 6.01 -4.66 -3.70
CA GLY A 76 6.60 -3.52 -3.05
C GLY A 76 6.71 -3.71 -1.53
N ALA A 77 7.81 -3.22 -0.95
CA ALA A 77 8.07 -3.29 0.49
C ALA A 77 8.64 -1.96 1.02
N GLY A 78 8.24 -0.85 0.39
CA GLY A 78 8.57 0.50 0.83
C GLY A 78 7.63 1.00 1.93
N ALA A 79 7.79 2.27 2.32
CA ALA A 79 7.01 2.90 3.39
C ALA A 79 5.50 2.81 3.16
N ALA A 80 5.03 3.13 1.95
CA ALA A 80 3.62 3.04 1.59
C ALA A 80 3.07 1.61 1.72
N ALA A 81 3.81 0.62 1.21
CA ALA A 81 3.42 -0.79 1.29
C ALA A 81 3.28 -1.24 2.75
N ILE A 82 4.27 -0.96 3.58
CA ILE A 82 4.26 -1.33 4.99
C ILE A 82 3.10 -0.64 5.73
N ALA A 83 2.86 0.65 5.49
CA ALA A 83 1.75 1.36 6.11
C ALA A 83 0.37 0.79 5.70
N CYS A 84 0.21 0.43 4.42
CA CYS A 84 -1.01 -0.24 3.94
C CYS A 84 -1.24 -1.58 4.64
N LEU A 85 -0.20 -2.42 4.70
CA LEU A 85 -0.29 -3.75 5.31
C LEU A 85 -0.57 -3.66 6.81
N ASP A 86 0.09 -2.74 7.53
CA ASP A 86 -0.15 -2.53 8.95
C ASP A 86 -1.60 -2.12 9.23
N LEU A 87 -2.15 -1.21 8.42
CA LEU A 87 -3.54 -0.80 8.56
C LEU A 87 -4.51 -1.96 8.26
N LEU A 88 -4.26 -2.75 7.22
CA LEU A 88 -5.09 -3.92 6.90
C LEU A 88 -5.04 -4.97 8.02
N VAL A 89 -3.88 -5.19 8.62
CA VAL A 89 -3.75 -6.07 9.81
C VAL A 89 -4.52 -5.52 11.00
N ALA A 90 -4.43 -4.21 11.25
CA ALA A 90 -5.20 -3.56 12.32
C ALA A 90 -6.73 -3.65 12.09
N LEU A 91 -7.18 -3.73 10.83
CA LEU A 91 -8.57 -3.92 10.44
C LEU A 91 -9.03 -5.39 10.46
N GLY A 92 -8.15 -6.34 10.78
CA GLY A 92 -8.50 -7.75 10.97
C GLY A 92 -7.89 -8.72 9.95
N MET A 93 -7.12 -8.26 8.97
CA MET A 93 -6.40 -9.17 8.06
C MET A 93 -5.34 -9.95 8.83
N LYS A 94 -5.31 -11.26 8.68
CA LYS A 94 -4.29 -12.09 9.32
C LYS A 94 -2.94 -11.90 8.63
N ARG A 95 -1.88 -11.67 9.42
CA ARG A 95 -0.54 -11.45 8.86
C ARG A 95 -0.01 -12.66 8.08
N GLU A 96 -0.34 -13.87 8.52
CA GLU A 96 0.01 -15.11 7.83
C GLU A 96 -0.63 -15.25 6.43
N ASN A 97 -1.70 -14.50 6.15
CA ASN A 97 -2.34 -14.48 4.85
C ASN A 97 -1.67 -13.49 3.87
N ILE A 98 -0.67 -12.73 4.33
CA ILE A 98 0.02 -11.70 3.55
C ILE A 98 1.36 -12.25 3.06
N THR A 99 1.61 -12.13 1.76
CA THR A 99 2.91 -12.39 1.15
C THR A 99 3.46 -11.08 0.57
N VAL A 100 4.68 -10.72 0.91
CA VAL A 100 5.32 -9.48 0.42
C VAL A 100 6.48 -9.80 -0.49
N CYS A 101 6.54 -9.08 -1.62
CA CYS A 101 7.64 -9.14 -2.57
C CYS A 101 8.34 -7.78 -2.64
N ASP A 102 9.66 -7.76 -2.51
CA ASP A 102 10.50 -6.61 -2.84
C ASP A 102 11.20 -6.80 -4.18
N SER A 103 12.17 -5.95 -4.52
CA SER A 103 12.94 -6.02 -5.78
C SER A 103 13.74 -7.33 -5.95
N LYS A 104 13.92 -8.10 -4.88
CA LYS A 104 14.62 -9.40 -4.90
C LYS A 104 13.67 -10.59 -4.85
N GLY A 105 12.36 -10.35 -4.84
CA GLY A 105 11.30 -11.37 -4.77
C GLY A 105 10.65 -11.49 -3.41
N VAL A 106 10.12 -12.66 -3.10
CA VAL A 106 9.39 -12.95 -1.86
C VAL A 106 10.25 -12.71 -0.62
N ILE A 107 9.66 -12.09 0.39
CA ILE A 107 10.30 -11.91 1.70
C ILE A 107 9.97 -13.14 2.57
N TYR A 108 10.97 -13.97 2.84
CA TYR A 108 10.84 -15.17 3.67
C TYR A 108 11.92 -15.25 4.75
N GLN A 109 11.67 -16.05 5.79
CA GLN A 109 12.45 -16.03 7.04
C GLN A 109 13.93 -16.42 6.87
N THR A 110 14.25 -17.31 5.93
CA THR A 110 15.61 -17.82 5.68
C THR A 110 16.29 -17.15 4.50
N ARG A 111 15.76 -16.02 4.00
CA ARG A 111 16.39 -15.28 2.89
C ARG A 111 17.77 -14.75 3.30
N GLU A 112 18.76 -14.93 2.44
CA GLU A 112 20.19 -14.63 2.73
C GLU A 112 20.46 -13.19 3.18
N ASP A 113 19.67 -12.23 2.68
CA ASP A 113 19.83 -10.80 3.01
C ASP A 113 18.92 -10.33 4.15
N ARG A 114 18.26 -11.24 4.86
CA ARG A 114 17.30 -10.92 5.93
C ARG A 114 17.89 -10.01 7.01
N GLU A 115 19.14 -10.23 7.39
CA GLU A 115 19.83 -9.43 8.43
C GLU A 115 20.07 -7.97 8.01
N ARG A 116 19.99 -7.68 6.71
CA ARG A 116 20.12 -6.34 6.14
C ARG A 116 18.79 -5.68 5.86
N MET A 117 17.68 -6.37 6.11
CA MET A 117 16.35 -5.82 5.94
C MET A 117 15.99 -4.95 7.14
N ASP A 118 15.24 -3.90 6.85
CA ASP A 118 14.57 -3.10 7.88
C ASP A 118 13.56 -3.96 8.66
N GLU A 119 13.46 -3.74 9.96
CA GLU A 119 12.56 -4.48 10.86
C GLU A 119 11.10 -4.43 10.40
N SER A 120 10.68 -3.32 9.79
CA SER A 120 9.34 -3.17 9.24
C SER A 120 9.01 -4.18 8.16
N LYS A 121 10.00 -4.60 7.36
CA LYS A 121 9.88 -5.64 6.33
C LYS A 121 9.95 -7.03 6.93
N VAL A 122 10.89 -7.25 7.86
CA VAL A 122 11.14 -8.56 8.47
C VAL A 122 9.91 -9.12 9.15
N ARG A 123 9.06 -8.29 9.73
CA ARG A 123 7.81 -8.74 10.36
C ARG A 123 6.79 -9.35 9.39
N TYR A 124 6.96 -9.14 8.08
CA TYR A 124 6.17 -9.75 7.01
C TYR A 124 6.88 -10.93 6.33
N ALA A 125 8.03 -11.38 6.85
CA ALA A 125 8.71 -12.55 6.32
C ALA A 125 7.92 -13.82 6.60
N ILE A 126 7.44 -14.46 5.53
CA ILE A 126 6.73 -15.74 5.61
C ILE A 126 7.69 -16.90 5.93
N ALA A 127 7.16 -18.03 6.42
CA ALA A 127 7.94 -19.26 6.46
C ALA A 127 8.38 -19.66 5.04
N ASP A 128 9.55 -20.29 4.93
CA ASP A 128 10.04 -20.72 3.61
C ASP A 128 9.15 -21.84 3.06
N ASN A 129 8.35 -21.49 2.06
CA ASN A 129 7.44 -22.40 1.36
C ASN A 129 7.84 -22.66 -0.09
N GLY A 130 9.07 -22.27 -0.48
CA GLY A 130 9.60 -22.44 -1.81
C GLY A 130 9.24 -21.32 -2.80
N GLN A 131 8.36 -20.39 -2.46
CA GLN A 131 8.05 -19.23 -3.30
C GLN A 131 9.25 -18.26 -3.34
N ARG A 132 9.61 -17.78 -4.52
CA ARG A 132 10.79 -16.90 -4.71
C ARG A 132 10.47 -15.62 -5.45
N VAL A 133 9.61 -15.69 -6.45
CA VAL A 133 9.27 -14.56 -7.32
C VAL A 133 7.80 -14.17 -7.21
N LEU A 134 7.44 -13.01 -7.75
CA LEU A 134 6.07 -12.52 -7.71
C LEU A 134 5.07 -13.51 -8.34
N GLY A 135 5.46 -14.17 -9.44
CA GLY A 135 4.62 -15.16 -10.12
C GLY A 135 4.22 -16.35 -9.21
N ASP A 136 5.16 -16.78 -8.34
CA ASP A 136 4.86 -17.83 -7.36
C ASP A 136 3.87 -17.32 -6.30
N ALA A 137 4.12 -16.08 -5.84
CA ALA A 137 3.39 -15.49 -4.73
C ALA A 137 1.95 -15.11 -5.07
N VAL A 138 1.66 -14.76 -6.33
CA VAL A 138 0.35 -14.29 -6.77
C VAL A 138 -0.66 -15.42 -6.96
N THR A 139 -0.16 -16.65 -7.16
CA THR A 139 -1.01 -17.81 -7.43
C THR A 139 -1.99 -18.09 -6.29
N GLY A 140 -3.28 -18.15 -6.62
CA GLY A 140 -4.37 -18.41 -5.67
C GLY A 140 -4.68 -17.27 -4.70
N LYS A 141 -4.07 -16.09 -4.85
CA LYS A 141 -4.36 -14.94 -3.99
C LYS A 141 -5.64 -14.22 -4.37
N ASP A 142 -6.36 -13.74 -3.36
CA ASP A 142 -7.59 -12.94 -3.53
C ASP A 142 -7.28 -11.49 -3.89
N ILE A 143 -6.19 -10.94 -3.33
CA ILE A 143 -5.84 -9.52 -3.46
C ILE A 143 -4.40 -9.37 -3.94
N PHE A 144 -4.22 -8.57 -4.99
CA PHE A 144 -2.92 -8.02 -5.38
C PHE A 144 -2.87 -6.54 -4.99
N LEU A 145 -1.87 -6.16 -4.21
CA LEU A 145 -1.57 -4.77 -3.87
C LEU A 145 -0.24 -4.37 -4.49
N GLY A 146 -0.30 -3.53 -5.51
CA GLY A 146 0.87 -3.02 -6.24
C GLY A 146 1.29 -1.65 -5.73
N LEU A 147 2.50 -1.57 -5.17
CA LEU A 147 3.16 -0.36 -4.67
C LEU A 147 4.65 -0.42 -5.06
N SER A 148 4.94 -0.83 -6.29
CA SER A 148 6.31 -1.10 -6.75
C SER A 148 6.65 -0.37 -8.05
N GLY A 149 6.28 -0.91 -9.18
CA GLY A 149 6.67 -0.38 -10.47
C GLY A 149 5.80 -0.84 -11.62
N ALA A 150 5.97 -0.17 -12.76
CA ALA A 150 5.18 -0.38 -13.94
C ALA A 150 5.26 -1.81 -14.48
N ASN A 151 4.11 -2.35 -14.90
CA ASN A 151 4.00 -3.59 -15.67
C ASN A 151 4.63 -4.83 -15.02
N VAL A 152 4.70 -4.90 -13.68
CA VAL A 152 5.25 -6.06 -12.97
C VAL A 152 4.25 -7.20 -12.82
N LEU A 153 2.95 -6.91 -12.78
CA LEU A 153 1.90 -7.93 -12.80
C LEU A 153 1.57 -8.31 -14.25
N LYS A 154 2.03 -9.48 -14.66
CA LYS A 154 1.78 -9.96 -16.02
C LYS A 154 0.38 -10.57 -16.16
N PRO A 155 -0.24 -10.52 -17.35
CA PRO A 155 -1.55 -11.14 -17.60
C PRO A 155 -1.64 -12.60 -17.16
N GLU A 156 -0.61 -13.40 -17.46
CA GLU A 156 -0.52 -14.80 -17.07
C GLU A 156 -0.47 -15.00 -15.53
N MET A 157 0.12 -14.07 -14.78
CA MET A 157 0.10 -14.09 -13.32
C MET A 157 -1.31 -13.78 -12.79
N LEU A 158 -2.00 -12.81 -13.39
CA LEU A 158 -3.37 -12.47 -13.01
C LEU A 158 -4.32 -13.65 -13.23
N GLN A 159 -4.09 -14.45 -14.27
CA GLN A 159 -4.90 -15.64 -14.53
C GLN A 159 -4.83 -16.69 -13.42
N THR A 160 -3.71 -16.76 -12.69
CA THR A 160 -3.51 -17.72 -11.58
C THR A 160 -4.12 -17.27 -10.24
N MET A 161 -4.62 -16.05 -10.14
CA MET A 161 -5.27 -15.54 -8.92
C MET A 161 -6.59 -16.28 -8.63
N ALA A 162 -7.07 -16.12 -7.42
CA ALA A 162 -8.35 -16.65 -6.98
C ALA A 162 -9.53 -16.13 -7.84
N GLU A 163 -10.70 -16.70 -7.64
CA GLU A 163 -11.94 -16.25 -8.28
C GLU A 163 -12.35 -14.87 -7.78
N ASN A 164 -12.83 -14.00 -8.69
CA ASN A 164 -13.16 -12.60 -8.43
C ASN A 164 -12.01 -11.83 -7.75
N PRO A 165 -10.79 -11.82 -8.33
CA PRO A 165 -9.64 -11.21 -7.69
C PRO A 165 -9.77 -9.69 -7.62
N MET A 166 -9.20 -9.11 -6.58
CA MET A 166 -9.04 -7.66 -6.45
C MET A 166 -7.60 -7.27 -6.77
N VAL A 167 -7.44 -6.31 -7.68
CA VAL A 167 -6.14 -5.80 -8.12
C VAL A 167 -6.09 -4.30 -7.86
N PHE A 168 -5.22 -3.87 -6.98
CA PHE A 168 -4.92 -2.46 -6.72
C PHE A 168 -3.52 -2.15 -7.26
N ALA A 169 -3.47 -1.67 -8.51
CA ALA A 169 -2.23 -1.39 -9.23
C ALA A 169 -1.89 0.10 -9.09
N LEU A 170 -1.20 0.45 -7.99
CA LEU A 170 -1.08 1.84 -7.51
C LEU A 170 0.24 2.52 -7.89
N ALA A 171 1.13 1.86 -8.63
CA ALA A 171 2.36 2.49 -9.13
C ALA A 171 2.04 3.67 -10.05
N ASN A 172 2.80 4.75 -9.91
CA ASN A 172 2.68 5.98 -10.69
C ASN A 172 4.00 6.27 -11.44
N PRO A 173 3.94 6.81 -12.67
CA PRO A 173 2.74 7.16 -13.46
C PRO A 173 2.10 5.96 -14.20
N GLN A 174 2.76 4.84 -14.24
CA GLN A 174 2.28 3.62 -14.92
C GLN A 174 1.98 2.53 -13.89
N PRO A 175 0.77 1.92 -13.93
CA PRO A 175 0.39 0.89 -12.99
C PRO A 175 1.13 -0.44 -13.23
N GLU A 176 1.07 -1.35 -12.26
CA GLU A 176 1.62 -2.71 -12.34
C GLU A 176 0.99 -3.55 -13.46
N ILE A 177 -0.27 -3.27 -13.79
CA ILE A 177 -1.01 -3.79 -14.95
C ILE A 177 -2.04 -2.75 -15.37
N TRP A 178 -2.28 -2.60 -16.66
CA TRP A 178 -3.29 -1.67 -17.17
C TRP A 178 -4.71 -2.24 -17.05
N PRO A 179 -5.71 -1.45 -16.63
CA PRO A 179 -7.09 -1.93 -16.46
C PRO A 179 -7.69 -2.61 -17.69
N PRO A 180 -7.52 -2.12 -18.95
CA PRO A 180 -7.99 -2.82 -20.12
C PRO A 180 -7.34 -4.19 -20.32
N GLU A 181 -6.03 -4.30 -20.05
CA GLU A 181 -5.29 -5.56 -20.15
C GLU A 181 -5.76 -6.57 -19.10
N ALA A 182 -5.92 -6.12 -17.85
CA ALA A 182 -6.42 -6.95 -16.76
C ALA A 182 -7.84 -7.48 -17.07
N LYS A 183 -8.73 -6.61 -17.52
CA LYS A 183 -10.11 -6.98 -17.89
C LYS A 183 -10.19 -7.92 -19.09
N ALA A 184 -9.25 -7.83 -20.04
CA ALA A 184 -9.20 -8.72 -21.18
C ALA A 184 -8.92 -10.18 -20.80
N VAL A 185 -8.08 -10.41 -19.77
CA VAL A 185 -7.70 -11.76 -19.33
C VAL A 185 -8.53 -12.27 -18.14
N ARG A 186 -9.07 -11.38 -17.33
CA ARG A 186 -9.94 -11.69 -16.16
C ARG A 186 -11.12 -10.71 -16.12
N PRO A 187 -12.23 -10.99 -16.84
CA PRO A 187 -13.41 -10.12 -16.84
C PRO A 187 -14.04 -9.91 -15.46
N ASP A 188 -13.84 -10.87 -14.55
CA ASP A 188 -14.30 -10.86 -13.16
C ASP A 188 -13.43 -10.00 -12.22
N VAL A 189 -12.24 -9.53 -12.66
CA VAL A 189 -11.34 -8.77 -11.79
C VAL A 189 -11.97 -7.44 -11.33
N ILE A 190 -11.86 -7.14 -10.04
CA ILE A 190 -12.07 -5.79 -9.52
C ILE A 190 -10.72 -5.09 -9.55
N ILE A 191 -10.59 -4.05 -10.38
CA ILE A 191 -9.33 -3.33 -10.54
C ILE A 191 -9.47 -1.85 -10.18
N GLY A 192 -8.53 -1.34 -9.40
CA GLY A 192 -8.32 0.06 -9.08
C GLY A 192 -6.88 0.48 -9.37
N THR A 193 -6.70 1.76 -9.70
CA THR A 193 -5.38 2.36 -9.95
C THR A 193 -5.26 3.71 -9.25
N GLY A 194 -4.05 4.25 -9.13
CA GLY A 194 -3.81 5.63 -8.67
C GLY A 194 -4.27 6.71 -9.66
N ARG A 195 -4.66 6.33 -10.87
CA ARG A 195 -4.96 7.25 -11.99
C ARG A 195 -6.41 7.71 -11.95
N SER A 196 -6.64 8.98 -12.35
CA SER A 196 -7.96 9.59 -12.46
C SER A 196 -8.67 9.32 -13.79
N ASP A 197 -7.95 8.80 -14.79
CA ASP A 197 -8.48 8.50 -16.11
C ASP A 197 -9.08 7.07 -16.24
N PHE A 198 -9.05 6.30 -15.15
CA PHE A 198 -9.72 5.01 -15.05
C PHE A 198 -10.73 4.98 -13.89
N PRO A 199 -11.75 4.13 -13.96
CA PRO A 199 -12.66 3.87 -12.83
C PRO A 199 -11.91 3.34 -11.61
N ASN A 200 -12.51 3.51 -10.41
CA ASN A 200 -11.95 3.05 -9.14
C ASN A 200 -10.57 3.67 -8.83
N GLN A 201 -10.50 5.00 -8.86
CA GLN A 201 -9.30 5.71 -8.44
C GLN A 201 -8.99 5.45 -6.96
N VAL A 202 -7.77 4.98 -6.69
CA VAL A 202 -7.21 4.75 -5.35
C VAL A 202 -5.92 5.56 -5.24
N ASN A 203 -6.04 6.81 -4.79
CA ASN A 203 -4.93 7.76 -4.72
C ASN A 203 -4.97 8.50 -3.38
N ASN A 204 -3.82 8.64 -2.72
CA ASN A 204 -3.63 9.33 -1.44
C ASN A 204 -4.16 10.77 -1.47
N VAL A 205 -4.05 11.47 -2.58
CA VAL A 205 -4.58 12.84 -2.76
C VAL A 205 -6.07 12.96 -2.41
N SER A 206 -6.83 11.88 -2.56
CA SER A 206 -8.24 11.82 -2.16
C SER A 206 -8.43 11.90 -0.64
N VAL A 207 -7.40 11.60 0.14
CA VAL A 207 -7.40 11.70 1.60
C VAL A 207 -6.95 13.08 2.04
N SER A 208 -5.75 13.49 1.66
CA SER A 208 -5.12 14.72 2.12
C SER A 208 -5.91 15.96 1.72
N TYR A 209 -6.33 16.08 0.47
CA TYR A 209 -7.06 17.25 0.00
C TYR A 209 -8.53 17.25 0.40
N THR A 210 -9.18 16.11 0.47
CA THR A 210 -10.61 16.04 0.81
C THR A 210 -10.86 16.07 2.31
N HIS A 211 -10.03 15.40 3.10
CA HIS A 211 -10.29 15.24 4.54
C HIS A 211 -9.44 16.16 5.42
N LEU A 212 -8.18 16.43 5.08
CA LEU A 212 -7.32 17.30 5.89
C LEU A 212 -7.56 18.78 5.58
N ARG A 213 -7.71 19.14 4.30
CA ARG A 213 -7.96 20.53 3.89
C ARG A 213 -9.40 20.99 4.06
N ALA A 214 -10.37 20.10 4.01
CA ALA A 214 -11.79 20.45 4.10
C ALA A 214 -12.16 21.12 5.43
N HIS A 215 -11.41 20.87 6.49
CA HIS A 215 -11.63 21.52 7.79
C HIS A 215 -11.21 22.99 7.83
N GLU A 216 -10.34 23.44 6.93
CA GLU A 216 -9.93 24.83 6.83
C GLU A 216 -10.95 25.71 6.10
N THR A 217 -11.82 25.12 5.28
CA THR A 217 -12.78 25.85 4.44
C THR A 217 -14.19 25.93 5.03
N SER A 218 -14.48 25.25 6.13
CA SER A 218 -15.81 25.23 6.77
C SER A 218 -16.06 26.41 7.73
N LEU A 219 -15.16 27.38 7.81
CA LEU A 219 -15.25 28.56 8.68
C LEU A 219 -15.45 29.88 7.89
N HIS A 220 -15.92 29.80 6.64
CA HIS A 220 -16.28 30.99 5.87
C HIS A 220 -17.74 30.96 5.44
#